data_ab960d6ad61d137ba36addb9e5ec573f
#
_entry.id   ab960d6ad61d137ba36addb9e5ec573f
#
_cell.length_a   1.000
_cell.length_b   1.000
_cell.length_c   1.000
_cell.angle_alpha   90.00
_cell.angle_beta   90.00
_cell.angle_gamma   90.00
#
_symmetry.space_group_name_H-M   'P 1'
#
loop_
_entity.id
_entity.type
_entity.pdbx_description
1 polymer ?
#
loop_
_entity_poly.entity_id
_entity_poly.type
_entity_poly.pdbx_seq_one_letter_code
_entity_poly.pdbx_strand_id
1 'polypeptide(L)'
;KKDVDKKYHCYFDGRPNIFVIFILHALSKLNPGGILSFVLPTSFCNCTYYNKLRIHLFENYNIINIQDCTNSSYLETAQNTVIFTISNEKGDNDQFSFIKNEIHLLNTPDTINKITELYQDTTTISELGLYVSVGTTVWNQVKDVLTDDITETRLIYSGDIKDNKLQVTSYKNSEKKNYIHKEGETGPLLAVNRGYGVGGYKFDYCLVDIDQKYTIENHLITIRSSSKISDEELREKYKLIIKSFENEKTQQFIDLYCCNSAMN
;
A
#
# COMPACT_ATOMS: atom_id res chain seq x y z
N LYS A 1 -4.43 -9.76 17.84
CA LYS A 1 -5.83 -10.30 17.79
C LYS A 1 -6.27 -11.00 19.08
N LYS A 2 -5.37 -11.72 19.80
CA LYS A 2 -5.77 -12.49 20.99
C LYS A 2 -6.39 -11.64 22.10
N ASP A 3 -5.98 -10.39 22.23
CA ASP A 3 -6.39 -9.47 23.30
C ASP A 3 -7.52 -8.52 22.88
N VAL A 4 -8.08 -8.68 21.69
CA VAL A 4 -9.17 -7.87 21.16
C VAL A 4 -10.46 -8.67 21.18
N ASP A 5 -11.54 -8.07 21.69
CA ASP A 5 -12.88 -8.68 21.70
C ASP A 5 -13.26 -9.13 20.27
N LYS A 6 -13.72 -10.36 20.16
CA LYS A 6 -14.07 -11.01 18.88
C LYS A 6 -15.07 -10.20 18.03
N LYS A 7 -15.95 -9.44 18.66
CA LYS A 7 -16.93 -8.58 17.98
C LYS A 7 -16.29 -7.53 17.04
N TYR A 8 -15.03 -7.14 17.29
CA TYR A 8 -14.31 -6.18 16.45
C TYR A 8 -13.51 -6.82 15.31
N HIS A 9 -13.39 -8.16 15.28
CA HIS A 9 -12.51 -8.83 14.32
C HIS A 9 -12.94 -8.68 12.86
N CYS A 10 -14.21 -8.41 12.59
CA CYS A 10 -14.74 -8.20 11.25
C CYS A 10 -14.36 -6.84 10.63
N TYR A 11 -13.87 -5.88 11.43
CA TYR A 11 -13.61 -4.52 10.99
C TYR A 11 -12.16 -4.26 10.58
N PHE A 12 -11.28 -5.25 10.63
CA PHE A 12 -9.89 -5.08 10.22
C PHE A 12 -9.27 -6.36 9.67
N ASP A 13 -8.31 -6.18 8.77
CA ASP A 13 -7.46 -7.23 8.25
C ASP A 13 -6.09 -7.19 8.95
N GLY A 14 -5.51 -8.36 9.24
CA GLY A 14 -4.19 -8.44 9.86
C GLY A 14 -4.16 -8.03 11.34
N ARG A 15 -3.25 -7.15 11.72
CA ARG A 15 -3.07 -6.68 13.10
C ARG A 15 -4.07 -5.57 13.42
N PRO A 16 -4.80 -5.66 14.56
CA PRO A 16 -5.71 -4.59 14.96
C PRO A 16 -4.92 -3.32 15.33
N ASN A 17 -5.43 -2.18 14.89
CA ASN A 17 -4.99 -0.89 15.39
C ASN A 17 -5.99 -0.40 16.45
N ILE A 18 -5.48 0.13 17.55
CA ILE A 18 -6.31 0.53 18.69
C ILE A 18 -7.33 1.61 18.33
N PHE A 19 -7.00 2.52 17.42
CA PHE A 19 -7.93 3.58 17.04
C PHE A 19 -9.18 3.04 16.31
N VAL A 20 -9.09 1.93 15.57
CA VAL A 20 -10.25 1.25 14.96
C VAL A 20 -11.24 0.83 16.03
N ILE A 21 -10.74 0.20 17.10
CA ILE A 21 -11.57 -0.24 18.23
C ILE A 21 -12.16 0.97 18.95
N PHE A 22 -11.35 2.03 19.12
CA PHE A 22 -11.77 3.25 19.77
C PHE A 22 -12.92 3.94 19.01
N ILE A 23 -12.83 4.05 17.68
CA ILE A 23 -13.91 4.58 16.83
C ILE A 23 -15.19 3.77 17.02
N LEU A 24 -15.12 2.45 16.85
CA LEU A 24 -16.29 1.56 16.96
C LEU A 24 -16.93 1.61 18.36
N HIS A 25 -16.10 1.66 19.40
CA HIS A 25 -16.59 1.79 20.77
C HIS A 25 -17.27 3.14 21.00
N ALA A 26 -16.67 4.24 20.55
CA ALA A 26 -17.25 5.57 20.68
C ALA A 26 -18.59 5.69 19.93
N LEU A 27 -18.65 5.18 18.68
CA LEU A 27 -19.89 5.12 17.90
C LEU A 27 -21.00 4.34 18.62
N SER A 28 -20.67 3.23 19.30
CA SER A 28 -21.65 2.45 20.07
C SER A 28 -22.25 3.19 21.29
N LYS A 29 -21.69 4.34 21.64
CA LYS A 29 -22.15 5.20 22.76
C LYS A 29 -22.93 6.42 22.30
N LEU A 30 -22.97 6.69 21.01
CA LEU A 30 -23.72 7.82 20.48
C LEU A 30 -25.22 7.53 20.48
N ASN A 31 -26.00 8.54 20.88
CA ASN A 31 -27.43 8.57 20.63
C ASN A 31 -27.73 8.68 19.13
N PRO A 32 -28.93 8.31 18.67
CA PRO A 32 -29.36 8.62 17.29
C PRO A 32 -29.16 10.11 16.98
N GLY A 33 -28.56 10.42 15.82
CA GLY A 33 -28.18 11.79 15.42
C GLY A 33 -27.00 12.40 16.18
N GLY A 34 -26.43 11.68 17.17
CA GLY A 34 -25.25 12.14 17.90
C GLY A 34 -24.03 12.30 16.98
N ILE A 35 -23.20 13.31 17.24
CA ILE A 35 -22.02 13.65 16.41
C ILE A 35 -20.75 13.22 17.12
N LEU A 36 -19.82 12.69 16.37
CA LEU A 36 -18.49 12.28 16.80
C LEU A 36 -17.44 12.87 15.86
N SER A 37 -16.39 13.44 16.43
CA SER A 37 -15.26 13.97 15.66
C SER A 37 -13.94 13.39 16.18
N PHE A 38 -13.08 12.95 15.26
CA PHE A 38 -11.76 12.40 15.57
C PHE A 38 -10.67 13.13 14.81
N VAL A 39 -9.49 13.21 15.41
CA VAL A 39 -8.23 13.43 14.70
C VAL A 39 -7.61 12.07 14.41
N LEU A 40 -7.51 11.69 13.15
CA LEU A 40 -7.00 10.39 12.70
C LEU A 40 -5.77 10.56 11.81
N PRO A 41 -4.87 9.55 11.76
CA PRO A 41 -3.84 9.52 10.75
C PRO A 41 -4.43 9.54 9.34
N THR A 42 -3.83 10.29 8.41
CA THR A 42 -4.29 10.35 7.00
C THR A 42 -4.38 8.96 6.36
N SER A 43 -3.55 7.99 6.80
CA SER A 43 -3.62 6.59 6.36
C SER A 43 -4.96 5.91 6.65
N PHE A 44 -5.78 6.44 7.56
CA PHE A 44 -7.16 5.99 7.75
C PHE A 44 -7.98 6.10 6.45
N CYS A 45 -7.73 7.13 5.66
CA CYS A 45 -8.48 7.42 4.44
C CYS A 45 -8.24 6.41 3.32
N ASN A 46 -7.06 5.76 3.25
CA ASN A 46 -6.64 4.99 2.08
C ASN A 46 -5.99 3.63 2.38
N CYS A 47 -5.40 3.42 3.56
CA CYS A 47 -4.71 2.17 3.86
C CYS A 47 -5.66 0.97 3.85
N THR A 48 -5.26 -0.12 3.19
CA THR A 48 -6.06 -1.35 3.05
C THR A 48 -6.43 -2.00 4.39
N TYR A 49 -5.59 -1.85 5.43
CA TYR A 49 -5.89 -2.34 6.77
C TYR A 49 -7.19 -1.78 7.36
N TYR A 50 -7.63 -0.60 6.93
CA TYR A 50 -8.80 0.09 7.45
C TYR A 50 -10.00 0.03 6.50
N ASN A 51 -9.88 -0.70 5.38
CA ASN A 51 -10.91 -0.78 4.36
C ASN A 51 -12.26 -1.25 4.91
N LYS A 52 -12.27 -2.31 5.72
CA LYS A 52 -13.50 -2.84 6.35
C LYS A 52 -14.16 -1.84 7.29
N LEU A 53 -13.36 -1.06 8.02
CA LEU A 53 -13.90 0.01 8.86
C LEU A 53 -14.52 1.11 8.00
N ARG A 54 -13.84 1.55 6.93
CA ARG A 54 -14.37 2.57 6.02
C ARG A 54 -15.69 2.17 5.38
N ILE A 55 -15.78 0.92 4.89
CA ILE A 55 -17.03 0.35 4.36
C ILE A 55 -18.13 0.44 5.42
N HIS A 56 -17.86 -0.02 6.64
CA HIS A 56 -18.83 0.02 7.72
C HIS A 56 -19.31 1.44 8.05
N LEU A 57 -18.39 2.41 8.10
CA LEU A 57 -18.72 3.80 8.36
C LEU A 57 -19.55 4.41 7.22
N PHE A 58 -19.15 4.16 5.98
CA PHE A 58 -19.84 4.62 4.78
C PHE A 58 -21.29 4.12 4.68
N GLU A 59 -21.51 2.84 5.00
CA GLU A 59 -22.82 2.20 4.86
C GLU A 59 -23.81 2.54 5.99
N ASN A 60 -23.32 2.83 7.18
CA ASN A 60 -24.16 2.87 8.39
C ASN A 60 -24.25 4.24 9.05
N TYR A 61 -23.40 5.20 8.67
CA TYR A 61 -23.31 6.51 9.30
C TYR A 61 -23.34 7.62 8.26
N ASN A 62 -23.55 8.86 8.69
CA ASN A 62 -23.45 10.03 7.83
C ASN A 62 -22.12 10.74 8.07
N ILE A 63 -21.29 10.85 7.04
CA ILE A 63 -20.04 11.60 7.07
C ILE A 63 -20.39 13.08 6.91
N ILE A 64 -20.19 13.86 7.99
CA ILE A 64 -20.47 15.28 7.99
C ILE A 64 -19.32 16.06 7.36
N ASN A 65 -18.07 15.68 7.69
CA ASN A 65 -16.90 16.38 7.20
C ASN A 65 -15.63 15.51 7.28
N ILE A 66 -14.75 15.69 6.31
CA ILE A 66 -13.36 15.25 6.32
C ILE A 66 -12.52 16.47 6.04
N GLN A 67 -11.67 16.87 6.99
CA GLN A 67 -10.78 18.01 6.85
C GLN A 67 -9.32 17.53 6.85
N ASP A 68 -8.58 17.84 5.81
CA ASP A 68 -7.14 17.59 5.74
C ASP A 68 -6.39 18.55 6.66
N CYS A 69 -5.54 18.01 7.52
CA CYS A 69 -4.68 18.72 8.46
C CYS A 69 -3.20 18.52 8.15
N THR A 70 -2.84 18.14 6.93
CA THR A 70 -1.45 17.87 6.51
C THR A 70 -0.52 19.07 6.75
N ASN A 71 -1.02 20.29 6.63
CA ASN A 71 -0.28 21.54 6.88
C ASN A 71 -0.28 21.97 8.35
N SER A 72 -0.90 21.20 9.25
CA SER A 72 -0.89 21.49 10.68
C SER A 72 0.38 20.98 11.32
N SER A 73 0.97 21.78 12.21
CA SER A 73 2.13 21.36 13.01
C SER A 73 1.68 20.86 14.38
N TYR A 74 2.21 19.73 14.79
CA TYR A 74 2.00 19.16 16.12
C TYR A 74 3.30 19.18 16.92
N LEU A 75 3.19 19.30 18.25
CA LEU A 75 4.36 19.42 19.13
C LEU A 75 5.25 18.17 19.14
N GLU A 76 4.67 16.98 19.01
CA GLU A 76 5.38 15.70 19.23
C GLU A 76 5.28 14.71 18.05
N THR A 77 4.66 15.09 16.94
CA THR A 77 4.54 14.22 15.78
C THR A 77 4.60 15.00 14.46
N ALA A 78 5.23 14.39 13.47
CA ALA A 78 5.21 14.82 12.07
C ALA A 78 4.19 14.04 11.23
N GLN A 79 3.29 13.28 11.86
CA GLN A 79 2.31 12.46 11.16
C GLN A 79 1.20 13.33 10.58
N ASN A 80 0.93 13.17 9.28
CA ASN A 80 -0.20 13.81 8.63
C ASN A 80 -1.52 13.27 9.20
N THR A 81 -2.47 14.15 9.42
CA THR A 81 -3.76 13.82 10.05
C THR A 81 -4.92 14.40 9.26
N VAL A 82 -6.10 13.85 9.55
CA VAL A 82 -7.40 14.37 9.11
C VAL A 82 -8.31 14.54 10.33
N ILE A 83 -9.19 15.56 10.32
CA ILE A 83 -10.35 15.61 11.20
C ILE A 83 -11.49 14.91 10.49
N PHE A 84 -12.00 13.85 11.08
CA PHE A 84 -13.11 13.05 10.58
C PHE A 84 -14.31 13.21 11.47
N THR A 85 -15.40 13.78 10.93
CA THR A 85 -16.64 14.04 11.67
C THR A 85 -17.80 13.27 11.06
N ILE A 86 -18.55 12.57 11.92
CA ILE A 86 -19.59 11.63 11.54
C ILE A 86 -20.79 11.76 12.50
N SER A 87 -22.01 11.51 12.02
CA SER A 87 -23.20 11.40 12.87
C SER A 87 -23.76 9.98 12.88
N ASN A 88 -24.42 9.62 14.00
CA ASN A 88 -25.07 8.33 14.19
C ASN A 88 -26.45 8.31 13.52
N GLU A 89 -26.45 8.47 12.23
CA GLU A 89 -27.58 8.33 11.31
C GLU A 89 -27.05 7.93 9.95
N LYS A 90 -27.88 7.35 9.10
CA LYS A 90 -27.46 7.04 7.72
C LYS A 90 -27.54 8.30 6.86
N GLY A 91 -26.49 8.55 6.06
CA GLY A 91 -26.40 9.69 5.15
C GLY A 91 -26.02 9.29 3.73
N ASP A 92 -25.97 10.29 2.87
CA ASP A 92 -25.36 10.20 1.54
C ASP A 92 -23.89 10.64 1.65
N ASN A 93 -22.99 9.68 1.46
CA ASN A 93 -21.55 9.85 1.65
C ASN A 93 -20.75 9.88 0.35
N ASP A 94 -21.43 9.89 -0.81
CA ASP A 94 -20.78 9.71 -2.11
C ASP A 94 -19.72 10.78 -2.38
N GLN A 95 -19.96 12.04 -1.97
CA GLN A 95 -18.99 13.11 -2.12
C GLN A 95 -17.65 12.90 -1.36
N PHE A 96 -17.65 12.07 -0.33
CA PHE A 96 -16.48 11.75 0.49
C PHE A 96 -15.82 10.43 0.12
N SER A 97 -16.35 9.71 -0.87
CA SER A 97 -16.01 8.33 -1.14
C SER A 97 -15.62 8.11 -2.59
N PHE A 98 -14.59 7.30 -2.82
CA PHE A 98 -14.28 6.70 -4.11
C PHE A 98 -14.19 5.19 -3.94
N ILE A 99 -14.93 4.46 -4.79
CA ILE A 99 -15.00 3.00 -4.74
C ILE A 99 -14.50 2.45 -6.07
N LYS A 100 -13.46 1.63 -6.02
CA LYS A 100 -12.99 0.88 -7.18
C LYS A 100 -12.69 -0.55 -6.75
N ASN A 101 -13.33 -1.51 -7.42
CA ASN A 101 -13.31 -2.92 -7.01
C ASN A 101 -13.79 -3.06 -5.54
N GLU A 102 -12.99 -3.68 -4.67
CA GLU A 102 -13.32 -3.88 -3.26
C GLU A 102 -12.70 -2.81 -2.34
N ILE A 103 -12.07 -1.77 -2.90
CA ILE A 103 -11.39 -0.73 -2.12
C ILE A 103 -12.28 0.49 -2.02
N HIS A 104 -12.59 0.88 -0.80
CA HIS A 104 -13.23 2.13 -0.44
C HIS A 104 -12.21 3.12 0.05
N LEU A 105 -12.16 4.29 -0.56
CA LEU A 105 -11.37 5.43 -0.12
C LEU A 105 -12.30 6.48 0.47
N LEU A 106 -11.87 7.11 1.53
CA LEU A 106 -12.53 8.28 2.10
C LEU A 106 -11.58 9.45 2.05
N ASN A 107 -12.05 10.63 1.60
CA ASN A 107 -11.26 11.85 1.64
C ASN A 107 -12.18 13.08 1.51
N THR A 108 -11.57 14.27 1.47
CA THR A 108 -12.29 15.51 1.14
C THR A 108 -12.91 15.41 -0.24
N PRO A 109 -14.03 16.10 -0.51
CA PRO A 109 -14.68 16.11 -1.83
C PRO A 109 -13.71 16.48 -2.96
N ASP A 110 -12.85 17.48 -2.75
CA ASP A 110 -11.86 17.90 -3.75
C ASP A 110 -10.87 16.79 -4.11
N THR A 111 -10.41 16.03 -3.10
CA THR A 111 -9.49 14.91 -3.34
C THR A 111 -10.21 13.74 -4.02
N ILE A 112 -11.47 13.46 -3.66
CA ILE A 112 -12.27 12.43 -4.31
C ILE A 112 -12.51 12.76 -5.78
N ASN A 113 -12.85 14.01 -6.11
CA ASN A 113 -13.00 14.47 -7.49
C ASN A 113 -11.72 14.27 -8.31
N LYS A 114 -10.56 14.68 -7.77
CA LYS A 114 -9.26 14.48 -8.43
C LYS A 114 -8.94 12.99 -8.65
N ILE A 115 -9.18 12.15 -7.66
CA ILE A 115 -9.00 10.70 -7.79
C ILE A 115 -9.92 10.15 -8.88
N THR A 116 -11.18 10.55 -8.90
CA THR A 116 -12.15 10.13 -9.90
C THR A 116 -11.70 10.49 -11.31
N GLU A 117 -11.21 11.71 -11.52
CA GLU A 117 -10.65 12.16 -12.80
C GLU A 117 -9.41 11.35 -13.21
N LEU A 118 -8.49 11.06 -12.27
CA LEU A 118 -7.31 10.26 -12.55
C LEU A 118 -7.64 8.82 -12.97
N TYR A 119 -8.77 8.28 -12.47
CA TYR A 119 -9.21 6.93 -12.82
C TYR A 119 -10.01 6.86 -14.13
N GLN A 120 -10.35 7.98 -14.75
CA GLN A 120 -11.03 7.97 -16.05
C GLN A 120 -10.14 7.33 -17.12
N ASP A 121 -10.71 6.44 -17.92
CA ASP A 121 -10.03 5.71 -19.00
C ASP A 121 -8.80 4.90 -18.55
N THR A 122 -8.82 4.42 -17.30
CA THR A 122 -7.76 3.57 -16.77
C THR A 122 -8.20 2.12 -16.64
N THR A 123 -7.21 1.23 -16.68
CA THR A 123 -7.37 -0.22 -16.44
C THR A 123 -6.62 -0.60 -15.17
N THR A 124 -7.20 -1.44 -14.34
CA THR A 124 -6.54 -1.92 -13.11
C THR A 124 -5.59 -3.08 -13.40
N ILE A 125 -4.64 -3.30 -12.50
CA ILE A 125 -3.72 -4.46 -12.54
C ILE A 125 -4.49 -5.77 -12.62
N SER A 126 -5.60 -5.92 -11.88
CA SER A 126 -6.44 -7.12 -11.89
C SER A 126 -7.19 -7.32 -13.23
N GLU A 127 -7.66 -6.27 -13.86
CA GLU A 127 -8.28 -6.34 -15.20
C GLU A 127 -7.27 -6.76 -16.29
N LEU A 128 -5.97 -6.52 -16.06
CA LEU A 128 -4.89 -7.03 -16.92
C LEU A 128 -4.56 -8.51 -16.66
N GLY A 129 -5.26 -9.17 -15.74
CA GLY A 129 -4.97 -10.55 -15.33
C GLY A 129 -3.72 -10.68 -14.47
N LEU A 130 -3.35 -9.60 -13.77
CA LEU A 130 -2.20 -9.53 -12.88
C LEU A 130 -2.66 -9.27 -11.44
N TYR A 131 -1.80 -9.58 -10.48
CA TYR A 131 -2.02 -9.28 -9.06
C TYR A 131 -0.77 -8.73 -8.40
N VAL A 132 -0.96 -8.06 -7.29
CA VAL A 132 0.10 -7.44 -6.49
C VAL A 132 0.37 -8.29 -5.26
N SER A 133 1.63 -8.53 -4.95
CA SER A 133 2.06 -9.18 -3.71
C SER A 133 3.32 -8.52 -3.15
N VAL A 134 3.70 -8.90 -1.95
CA VAL A 134 4.94 -8.43 -1.31
C VAL A 134 6.00 -9.52 -1.39
N GLY A 135 7.25 -9.15 -1.54
CA GLY A 135 8.37 -10.09 -1.49
C GLY A 135 8.34 -10.94 -0.20
N THR A 136 8.71 -12.19 -0.31
CA THR A 136 8.52 -13.19 0.77
C THR A 136 9.72 -13.36 1.68
N THR A 137 10.90 -12.86 1.29
CA THR A 137 12.13 -13.06 2.03
C THR A 137 12.37 -11.91 3.01
N VAL A 138 12.42 -12.21 4.30
CA VAL A 138 12.77 -11.28 5.37
C VAL A 138 14.21 -11.54 5.76
N TRP A 139 15.16 -10.79 5.19
CA TRP A 139 16.59 -11.09 5.24
C TRP A 139 17.15 -11.29 6.67
N ASN A 140 16.70 -10.51 7.66
CA ASN A 140 17.16 -10.61 9.03
C ASN A 140 16.64 -11.84 9.78
N GLN A 141 15.69 -12.58 9.21
CA GLN A 141 15.17 -13.85 9.72
C GLN A 141 15.84 -15.08 9.08
N VAL A 142 16.62 -14.86 8.02
CA VAL A 142 17.27 -15.94 7.23
C VAL A 142 18.79 -15.72 7.11
N LYS A 143 19.39 -15.05 8.09
CA LYS A 143 20.81 -14.69 8.05
C LYS A 143 21.76 -15.89 7.92
N ASP A 144 21.36 -17.01 8.49
CA ASP A 144 22.11 -18.28 8.51
C ASP A 144 22.27 -18.93 7.13
N VAL A 145 21.38 -18.58 6.18
CA VAL A 145 21.42 -19.09 4.80
C VAL A 145 21.81 -18.02 3.79
N LEU A 146 22.18 -16.82 4.24
CA LEU A 146 22.71 -15.78 3.35
C LEU A 146 24.18 -16.08 2.97
N THR A 147 24.56 -15.80 1.72
CA THR A 147 25.88 -16.09 1.18
C THR A 147 26.38 -14.98 0.25
N ASP A 148 27.69 -14.94 0.03
CA ASP A 148 28.33 -14.14 -1.02
C ASP A 148 28.58 -14.95 -2.30
N ASP A 149 28.19 -16.24 -2.33
CA ASP A 149 28.35 -17.09 -3.51
C ASP A 149 27.41 -16.64 -4.63
N ILE A 150 28.01 -16.13 -5.70
CA ILE A 150 27.28 -15.59 -6.85
C ILE A 150 26.56 -16.67 -7.69
N THR A 151 26.82 -17.94 -7.46
CA THR A 151 26.15 -19.05 -8.14
C THR A 151 24.81 -19.43 -7.53
N GLU A 152 24.56 -18.95 -6.31
CA GLU A 152 23.34 -19.19 -5.56
C GLU A 152 22.19 -18.24 -5.99
N THR A 153 21.01 -18.43 -5.42
CA THR A 153 19.84 -17.61 -5.70
C THR A 153 20.10 -16.15 -5.34
N ARG A 154 19.89 -15.24 -6.27
CA ARG A 154 20.01 -13.79 -6.07
C ARG A 154 18.89 -13.29 -5.10
N LEU A 155 19.25 -12.68 -4.00
CA LEU A 155 18.29 -11.98 -3.14
C LEU A 155 18.23 -10.50 -3.53
N ILE A 156 17.09 -10.09 -4.07
CA ILE A 156 16.88 -8.72 -4.55
C ILE A 156 16.23 -7.87 -3.46
N TYR A 157 16.88 -6.77 -3.13
CA TYR A 157 16.45 -5.81 -2.11
C TYR A 157 15.93 -4.51 -2.75
N SER A 158 15.19 -3.73 -1.98
CA SER A 158 14.78 -2.38 -2.42
C SER A 158 15.96 -1.47 -2.77
N GLY A 159 17.08 -1.61 -2.09
CA GLY A 159 18.31 -0.87 -2.38
C GLY A 159 19.02 -1.27 -3.68
N ASP A 160 18.64 -2.38 -4.30
CA ASP A 160 19.16 -2.82 -5.60
C ASP A 160 18.40 -2.18 -6.78
N ILE A 161 17.31 -1.50 -6.52
CA ILE A 161 16.59 -0.73 -7.53
C ILE A 161 17.04 0.73 -7.44
N LYS A 162 17.68 1.20 -8.51
CA LYS A 162 18.18 2.58 -8.64
C LYS A 162 17.90 3.09 -10.04
N ASP A 163 17.31 4.26 -10.13
CA ASP A 163 16.94 4.89 -11.40
C ASP A 163 16.15 3.93 -12.32
N ASN A 164 15.20 3.22 -11.72
CA ASN A 164 14.35 2.21 -12.36
C ASN A 164 15.11 1.05 -13.01
N LYS A 165 16.32 0.75 -12.51
CA LYS A 165 17.18 -0.36 -13.00
C LYS A 165 17.63 -1.24 -11.84
N LEU A 166 17.74 -2.54 -12.12
CA LEU A 166 18.33 -3.50 -11.19
C LEU A 166 19.85 -3.36 -11.18
N GLN A 167 20.43 -3.18 -10.00
CA GLN A 167 21.87 -3.09 -9.79
C GLN A 167 22.28 -3.99 -8.62
N VAL A 168 23.54 -4.42 -8.61
CA VAL A 168 24.12 -5.10 -7.43
C VAL A 168 24.62 -4.03 -6.46
N THR A 169 24.06 -3.99 -5.27
CA THR A 169 24.44 -3.02 -4.23
C THR A 169 25.29 -3.69 -3.17
N SER A 170 26.42 -3.07 -2.83
CA SER A 170 27.21 -3.44 -1.65
C SER A 170 26.60 -2.78 -0.39
N TYR A 171 26.32 -3.58 0.62
CA TYR A 171 25.72 -3.12 1.85
C TYR A 171 26.76 -2.86 2.93
N LYS A 172 26.63 -1.75 3.67
CA LYS A 172 27.49 -1.44 4.83
C LYS A 172 27.37 -2.47 5.96
N ASN A 173 26.18 -3.08 6.09
CA ASN A 173 25.95 -4.16 7.05
C ASN A 173 26.50 -5.48 6.46
N SER A 174 27.58 -6.00 7.06
CA SER A 174 28.25 -7.23 6.60
C SER A 174 27.39 -8.50 6.71
N GLU A 175 26.34 -8.49 7.53
CA GLU A 175 25.39 -9.60 7.62
C GLU A 175 24.42 -9.65 6.44
N LYS A 176 24.25 -8.55 5.72
CA LYS A 176 23.34 -8.44 4.58
C LYS A 176 24.07 -8.85 3.30
N LYS A 177 23.73 -10.03 2.78
CA LYS A 177 24.34 -10.62 1.60
C LYS A 177 23.40 -10.56 0.40
N ASN A 178 23.97 -10.61 -0.80
CA ASN A 178 23.23 -10.50 -2.05
C ASN A 178 22.70 -11.84 -2.57
N TYR A 179 23.06 -12.95 -1.95
CA TYR A 179 22.65 -14.30 -2.38
C TYR A 179 22.18 -15.13 -1.18
N ILE A 180 21.46 -16.20 -1.47
CA ILE A 180 20.86 -17.05 -0.44
C ILE A 180 20.81 -18.50 -0.88
N HIS A 181 21.15 -19.41 0.03
CA HIS A 181 20.98 -20.86 -0.15
C HIS A 181 19.50 -21.25 -0.01
N LYS A 182 18.70 -20.89 -1.00
CA LYS A 182 17.26 -21.16 -1.08
C LYS A 182 16.85 -21.29 -2.54
N GLU A 183 15.86 -22.13 -2.81
CA GLU A 183 15.26 -22.18 -4.15
C GLU A 183 14.67 -20.83 -4.52
N GLY A 184 14.97 -20.36 -5.73
CA GLY A 184 14.50 -19.11 -6.30
C GLY A 184 13.53 -19.31 -7.44
N GLU A 185 12.99 -18.23 -7.93
CA GLU A 185 12.16 -18.16 -9.12
C GLU A 185 12.98 -17.68 -10.34
N THR A 186 12.48 -17.92 -11.54
CA THR A 186 13.04 -17.48 -12.83
C THR A 186 11.96 -16.77 -13.65
N GLY A 187 12.37 -16.14 -14.75
CA GLY A 187 11.48 -15.39 -15.65
C GLY A 187 11.29 -13.94 -15.24
N PRO A 188 10.56 -13.17 -16.05
CA PRO A 188 10.38 -11.73 -15.83
C PRO A 188 9.46 -11.43 -14.62
N LEU A 189 9.80 -10.40 -13.85
CA LEU A 189 9.02 -9.91 -12.74
C LEU A 189 9.12 -8.39 -12.68
N LEU A 190 8.00 -7.70 -12.51
CA LEU A 190 8.00 -6.26 -12.21
C LEU A 190 7.99 -6.04 -10.71
N ALA A 191 9.07 -5.43 -10.20
CA ALA A 191 9.25 -5.09 -8.80
C ALA A 191 9.10 -3.58 -8.60
N VAL A 192 8.43 -3.18 -7.51
CA VAL A 192 8.18 -1.78 -7.14
C VAL A 192 8.64 -1.57 -5.71
N ASN A 193 9.29 -0.45 -5.43
CA ASN A 193 9.70 -0.10 -4.07
C ASN A 193 8.48 0.13 -3.17
N ARG A 194 8.43 -0.58 -2.06
CA ARG A 194 7.37 -0.39 -1.07
C ARG A 194 7.56 0.89 -0.25
N GLY A 195 8.80 1.37 -0.13
CA GLY A 195 9.17 2.46 0.75
C GLY A 195 9.19 2.06 2.24
N TYR A 196 9.98 2.77 3.00
CA TYR A 196 10.06 2.62 4.46
C TYR A 196 10.84 3.81 5.07
N GLY A 197 10.67 4.02 6.36
CA GLY A 197 11.42 5.04 7.10
C GLY A 197 10.73 6.40 7.15
N VAL A 198 11.51 7.46 7.32
CA VAL A 198 11.06 8.84 7.42
C VAL A 198 11.37 9.58 6.12
N GLY A 199 10.43 10.39 5.63
CA GLY A 199 10.55 11.17 4.40
C GLY A 199 9.42 10.90 3.41
N GLY A 200 9.49 11.52 2.23
CA GLY A 200 8.54 11.30 1.15
C GLY A 200 8.72 9.91 0.52
N TYR A 201 7.64 9.35 0.01
CA TYR A 201 7.71 8.11 -0.75
C TYR A 201 8.47 8.33 -2.06
N LYS A 202 9.44 7.46 -2.32
CA LYS A 202 10.17 7.43 -3.60
C LYS A 202 9.65 6.27 -4.44
N PHE A 203 9.02 6.60 -5.55
CA PHE A 203 8.48 5.62 -6.50
C PHE A 203 9.59 5.13 -7.43
N ASP A 204 10.23 4.03 -7.05
CA ASP A 204 11.21 3.32 -7.88
C ASP A 204 10.66 1.93 -8.24
N TYR A 205 10.91 1.48 -9.44
CA TYR A 205 10.50 0.18 -9.94
C TYR A 205 11.57 -0.39 -10.86
N CYS A 206 11.55 -1.70 -11.11
CA CYS A 206 12.38 -2.28 -12.16
C CYS A 206 11.78 -3.57 -12.70
N LEU A 207 12.02 -3.85 -13.98
CA LEU A 207 11.84 -5.17 -14.57
C LEU A 207 13.03 -6.04 -14.16
N VAL A 208 12.78 -7.06 -13.35
CA VAL A 208 13.72 -8.13 -13.04
C VAL A 208 13.60 -9.15 -14.16
N ASP A 209 14.61 -9.23 -15.03
CA ASP A 209 14.68 -10.17 -16.14
C ASP A 209 16.14 -10.60 -16.29
N ILE A 210 16.54 -11.57 -15.48
CA ILE A 210 17.92 -12.06 -15.34
C ILE A 210 17.98 -13.57 -15.53
N ASP A 211 19.09 -14.08 -16.05
CA ASP A 211 19.31 -15.51 -16.31
C ASP A 211 19.65 -16.33 -15.05
N GLN A 212 19.56 -15.71 -13.86
CA GLN A 212 19.84 -16.33 -12.58
C GLN A 212 18.54 -16.49 -11.78
N LYS A 213 18.44 -17.56 -10.98
CA LYS A 213 17.37 -17.69 -10.00
C LYS A 213 17.43 -16.53 -9.01
N TYR A 214 16.26 -16.03 -8.62
CA TYR A 214 16.16 -14.91 -7.68
C TYR A 214 15.02 -15.10 -6.69
N THR A 215 15.07 -14.35 -5.61
CA THR A 215 13.98 -14.17 -4.65
C THR A 215 13.89 -12.71 -4.24
N ILE A 216 12.69 -12.26 -3.85
CA ILE A 216 12.41 -10.86 -3.56
C ILE A 216 12.27 -10.63 -2.05
N GLU A 217 12.98 -9.62 -1.57
CA GLU A 217 12.93 -9.18 -0.18
C GLU A 217 11.62 -8.42 0.13
N ASN A 218 11.16 -8.46 1.36
CA ASN A 218 9.81 -8.01 1.77
C ASN A 218 9.57 -6.49 1.74
N HIS A 219 10.58 -5.67 1.44
CA HIS A 219 10.42 -4.23 1.18
C HIS A 219 10.19 -3.92 -0.30
N LEU A 220 9.95 -4.92 -1.12
CA LEU A 220 9.52 -4.79 -2.50
C LEU A 220 8.11 -5.33 -2.69
N ILE A 221 7.33 -4.62 -3.47
CA ILE A 221 6.07 -5.06 -4.05
C ILE A 221 6.38 -5.76 -5.37
N THR A 222 5.66 -6.81 -5.70
CA THR A 222 5.81 -7.55 -6.95
C THR A 222 4.48 -7.58 -7.69
N ILE A 223 4.51 -7.43 -8.99
CA ILE A 223 3.36 -7.57 -9.88
C ILE A 223 3.51 -8.88 -10.63
N ARG A 224 2.53 -9.77 -10.50
CA ARG A 224 2.58 -11.15 -10.98
C ARG A 224 1.37 -11.50 -11.82
N SER A 225 1.49 -12.50 -12.69
CA SER A 225 0.35 -13.02 -13.43
C SER A 225 -0.56 -13.88 -12.55
N SER A 226 -1.87 -13.70 -12.71
CA SER A 226 -2.90 -14.53 -12.06
C SER A 226 -3.07 -15.89 -12.73
N SER A 227 -2.57 -16.04 -13.95
CA SER A 227 -2.64 -17.25 -14.76
C SER A 227 -1.27 -17.58 -15.36
N LYS A 228 -1.11 -18.80 -15.82
CA LYS A 228 0.10 -19.22 -16.53
C LYS A 228 0.08 -18.63 -17.94
N ILE A 229 1.01 -17.72 -18.22
CA ILE A 229 1.24 -17.09 -19.53
C ILE A 229 2.72 -17.25 -19.91
N SER A 230 3.07 -16.99 -21.16
CA SER A 230 4.47 -17.01 -21.57
C SER A 230 5.27 -15.83 -21.01
N ASP A 231 6.58 -16.01 -20.90
CA ASP A 231 7.46 -14.92 -20.46
C ASP A 231 7.42 -13.71 -21.41
N GLU A 232 7.25 -13.97 -22.73
CA GLU A 232 7.05 -12.94 -23.74
C GLU A 232 5.80 -12.10 -23.47
N GLU A 233 4.66 -12.76 -23.26
CA GLU A 233 3.39 -12.07 -22.96
C GLU A 233 3.51 -11.27 -21.67
N LEU A 234 4.17 -11.83 -20.66
CA LEU A 234 4.37 -11.17 -19.38
C LEU A 234 5.28 -9.93 -19.52
N ARG A 235 6.35 -10.00 -20.30
CA ARG A 235 7.22 -8.84 -20.61
C ARG A 235 6.44 -7.74 -21.29
N GLU A 236 5.58 -8.04 -22.26
CA GLU A 236 4.76 -7.01 -22.92
C GLU A 236 3.78 -6.33 -21.95
N LYS A 237 3.13 -7.09 -21.08
CA LYS A 237 2.28 -6.51 -20.02
C LYS A 237 3.09 -5.59 -19.09
N TYR A 238 4.28 -6.00 -18.67
CA TYR A 238 5.13 -5.17 -17.82
C TYR A 238 5.62 -3.90 -18.52
N LYS A 239 5.93 -3.94 -19.80
CA LYS A 239 6.28 -2.74 -20.59
C LYS A 239 5.12 -1.74 -20.63
N LEU A 240 3.88 -2.20 -20.78
CA LEU A 240 2.70 -1.35 -20.74
C LEU A 240 2.53 -0.68 -19.36
N ILE A 241 2.73 -1.45 -18.28
CA ILE A 241 2.66 -0.93 -16.91
C ILE A 241 3.78 0.10 -16.68
N ILE A 242 5.02 -0.19 -17.09
CA ILE A 242 6.15 0.73 -16.96
C ILE A 242 5.86 2.04 -17.69
N LYS A 243 5.33 1.97 -18.91
CA LYS A 243 4.90 3.16 -19.66
C LYS A 243 3.82 3.96 -18.91
N SER A 244 2.91 3.27 -18.21
CA SER A 244 1.94 3.93 -17.34
C SER A 244 2.61 4.58 -16.13
N PHE A 245 3.61 3.94 -15.52
CA PHE A 245 4.36 4.49 -14.40
C PHE A 245 5.11 5.79 -14.74
N GLU A 246 5.50 5.96 -16.00
CA GLU A 246 6.15 7.16 -16.53
C GLU A 246 5.17 8.31 -16.85
N ASN A 247 3.86 8.08 -16.74
CA ASN A 247 2.85 9.07 -17.01
C ASN A 247 2.68 10.04 -15.83
N GLU A 248 2.48 11.32 -16.09
CA GLU A 248 2.22 12.36 -15.08
C GLU A 248 1.02 12.03 -14.16
N LYS A 249 -0.02 11.37 -14.70
CA LYS A 249 -1.18 10.92 -13.89
C LYS A 249 -0.76 10.00 -12.76
N THR A 250 0.24 9.13 -12.99
CA THR A 250 0.76 8.23 -11.95
C THR A 250 1.44 9.02 -10.83
N GLN A 251 2.25 10.02 -11.15
CA GLN A 251 2.86 10.88 -10.14
C GLN A 251 1.81 11.67 -9.35
N GLN A 252 0.83 12.24 -10.03
CA GLN A 252 -0.29 12.94 -9.37
C GLN A 252 -1.06 12.01 -8.44
N PHE A 253 -1.31 10.76 -8.85
CA PHE A 253 -1.95 9.75 -7.99
C PHE A 253 -1.10 9.41 -6.77
N ILE A 254 0.21 9.23 -6.94
CA ILE A 254 1.14 8.97 -5.85
C ILE A 254 1.16 10.12 -4.85
N ASP A 255 1.20 11.35 -5.32
CA ASP A 255 1.20 12.56 -4.47
C ASP A 255 -0.09 12.70 -3.67
N LEU A 256 -1.23 12.34 -4.26
CA LEU A 256 -2.53 12.36 -3.57
C LEU A 256 -2.70 11.20 -2.57
N TYR A 257 -2.11 10.05 -2.87
CA TYR A 257 -2.42 8.79 -2.19
C TYR A 257 -1.33 8.32 -1.24
N CYS A 258 -0.06 8.52 -1.62
CA CYS A 258 1.11 8.06 -0.88
C CYS A 258 1.69 9.20 -0.03
N CYS A 259 0.84 9.86 0.77
CA CYS A 259 1.26 10.94 1.68
C CYS A 259 2.16 10.48 2.84
N ASN A 260 2.49 9.19 2.91
CA ASN A 260 3.43 8.62 3.87
C ASN A 260 4.67 8.07 3.15
N SER A 261 5.71 7.76 3.93
CA SER A 261 6.97 7.21 3.43
C SER A 261 6.90 5.80 2.83
N ALA A 262 5.72 5.19 2.78
CA ALA A 262 5.54 3.84 2.27
C ALA A 262 4.21 3.67 1.52
N MET A 263 4.24 2.88 0.44
CA MET A 263 3.06 2.38 -0.24
C MET A 263 2.53 1.15 0.51
N ASN A 264 1.23 1.11 0.76
CA ASN A 264 0.56 0.00 1.44
C ASN A 264 -0.45 -0.67 0.52
#